data_bf7e61862afcc51194e9a1c6715c3bcb
#
_entry.id   bf7e61862afcc51194e9a1c6715c3bcb
#
_cell.length_a   1.000
_cell.length_b   1.000
_cell.length_c   1.000
_cell.angle_alpha   90.00
_cell.angle_beta   90.00
_cell.angle_gamma   90.00
#
_symmetry.space_group_name_H-M   'P 1'
#
loop_
_entity.id
_entity.type
_entity.pdbx_description
1 polymer ?
#
loop_
_entity_poly.entity_id
_entity_poly.type
_entity_poly.pdbx_seq_one_letter_code
_entity_poly.pdbx_strand_id
1 'polypeptide(L)'
;MYDIEKYDQAVDVADAIRALENDPDAVVISGGSDVLIKIREGKLAGCSLVSIHGIKELEGVSLEPDGTIVIGPCTTFSHIANNEIIRRYVPMLGDAVDQAGGPQLRNIGTIGGNVCNGVTSADSASSLCCLNAVLVLQGPEGVREVPISAWYAGPGR
;
A
#
# COMPACT_ATOMS: atom_id res chain seq x y z
N MET A 1 5.56 -16.88 17.48
CA MET A 1 6.50 -17.14 16.35
C MET A 1 5.73 -16.84 15.06
N TYR A 2 6.37 -16.29 14.06
CA TYR A 2 5.73 -16.10 12.75
C TYR A 2 5.85 -17.40 11.95
N ASP A 3 4.72 -17.94 11.52
CA ASP A 3 4.64 -19.16 10.72
C ASP A 3 4.52 -18.73 9.25
N ILE A 4 5.66 -18.74 8.56
CA ILE A 4 5.82 -18.32 7.16
C ILE A 4 6.47 -19.49 6.44
N GLU A 5 5.80 -20.01 5.41
CA GLU A 5 6.30 -21.14 4.61
C GLU A 5 7.39 -20.70 3.63
N LYS A 6 7.16 -19.58 2.93
CA LYS A 6 8.05 -19.06 1.92
C LYS A 6 8.11 -17.53 1.95
N TYR A 7 9.26 -16.98 1.61
CA TYR A 7 9.44 -15.54 1.45
C TYR A 7 10.22 -15.26 0.18
N ASP A 8 9.61 -14.54 -0.74
CA ASP A 8 10.21 -14.07 -1.98
C ASP A 8 10.37 -12.53 -1.92
N GLN A 9 11.57 -12.03 -2.12
CA GLN A 9 11.85 -10.61 -2.25
C GLN A 9 11.86 -10.25 -3.74
N ALA A 10 10.84 -9.56 -4.20
CA ALA A 10 10.79 -9.07 -5.57
C ALA A 10 11.76 -7.91 -5.79
N VAL A 11 12.41 -7.88 -6.93
CA VAL A 11 13.38 -6.84 -7.29
C VAL A 11 12.75 -5.69 -8.09
N ASP A 12 11.64 -5.98 -8.79
CA ASP A 12 10.81 -5.02 -9.53
C ASP A 12 9.34 -5.50 -9.59
N VAL A 13 8.46 -4.69 -10.18
CA VAL A 13 7.03 -5.00 -10.30
C VAL A 13 6.80 -6.26 -11.15
N ALA A 14 7.55 -6.43 -12.23
CA ALA A 14 7.40 -7.60 -13.10
C ALA A 14 7.77 -8.90 -12.36
N ASP A 15 8.78 -8.85 -11.51
CA ASP A 15 9.19 -9.97 -10.66
C ASP A 15 8.12 -10.31 -9.61
N ALA A 16 7.52 -9.29 -8.97
CA ALA A 16 6.42 -9.48 -8.04
C ALA A 16 5.21 -10.14 -8.72
N ILE A 17 4.86 -9.71 -9.93
CA ILE A 17 3.77 -10.31 -10.71
C ILE A 17 4.06 -11.76 -11.03
N ARG A 18 5.27 -12.09 -11.52
CA ARG A 18 5.67 -13.50 -11.79
C ARG A 18 5.61 -14.37 -10.53
N ALA A 19 6.04 -13.84 -9.39
CA ALA A 19 5.96 -14.56 -8.12
C ALA A 19 4.52 -14.90 -7.74
N LEU A 20 3.58 -13.95 -7.93
CA LEU A 20 2.15 -14.15 -7.68
C LEU A 20 1.47 -15.06 -8.70
N GLU A 21 1.93 -15.09 -9.96
CA GLU A 21 1.45 -16.06 -10.95
C GLU A 21 1.86 -17.49 -10.59
N ASN A 22 3.07 -17.66 -10.04
CA ASN A 22 3.59 -18.97 -9.61
C ASN A 22 2.96 -19.45 -8.29
N ASP A 23 2.53 -18.54 -7.43
CA ASP A 23 1.86 -18.82 -6.16
C ASP A 23 0.71 -17.82 -5.95
N PRO A 24 -0.48 -18.12 -6.53
CA PRO A 24 -1.64 -17.21 -6.46
C PRO A 24 -2.17 -16.99 -5.03
N ASP A 25 -1.85 -17.87 -4.09
CA ASP A 25 -2.25 -17.77 -2.69
C ASP A 25 -1.23 -16.97 -1.84
N ALA A 26 -0.10 -16.58 -2.43
CA ALA A 26 0.90 -15.78 -1.73
C ALA A 26 0.37 -14.39 -1.36
N VAL A 27 0.76 -13.92 -0.19
CA VAL A 27 0.36 -12.63 0.35
C VAL A 27 1.41 -11.56 0.04
N VAL A 28 0.99 -10.47 -0.60
CA VAL A 28 1.88 -9.33 -0.83
C VAL A 28 2.17 -8.62 0.48
N ILE A 29 3.44 -8.34 0.73
CA ILE A 29 3.89 -7.59 1.90
C ILE A 29 4.77 -6.40 1.51
N SER A 30 4.50 -5.23 2.10
CA SER A 30 5.37 -4.04 2.07
C SER A 30 5.80 -3.70 3.50
N GLY A 31 5.16 -2.75 4.17
CA GLY A 31 5.47 -2.40 5.57
C GLY A 31 5.12 -3.48 6.60
N GLY A 32 4.23 -4.39 6.29
CA GLY A 32 3.91 -5.58 7.09
C GLY A 32 3.10 -5.34 8.37
N SER A 33 2.69 -4.11 8.67
CA SER A 33 2.03 -3.75 9.94
C SER A 33 0.73 -4.52 10.22
N ASP A 34 0.00 -4.94 9.17
CA ASP A 34 -1.20 -5.77 9.28
C ASP A 34 -0.92 -7.25 9.00
N VAL A 35 -0.15 -7.55 7.96
CA VAL A 35 0.15 -8.92 7.54
C VAL A 35 0.84 -9.70 8.64
N LEU A 36 1.87 -9.13 9.27
CA LEU A 36 2.59 -9.79 10.35
C LEU A 36 1.72 -10.02 11.59
N ILE A 37 0.78 -9.11 11.88
CA ILE A 37 -0.19 -9.31 12.96
C ILE A 37 -1.12 -10.49 12.63
N LYS A 38 -1.65 -10.55 11.40
CA LYS A 38 -2.52 -11.65 10.96
C LYS A 38 -1.81 -13.01 10.99
N ILE A 39 -0.51 -13.06 10.64
CA ILE A 39 0.31 -14.29 10.78
C ILE A 39 0.45 -14.67 12.26
N ARG A 40 0.79 -13.72 13.12
CA ARG A 40 0.95 -13.94 14.57
C ARG A 40 -0.33 -14.42 15.23
N GLU A 41 -1.49 -13.95 14.77
CA GLU A 41 -2.82 -14.36 15.23
C GLU A 41 -3.28 -15.69 14.63
N GLY A 42 -2.49 -16.31 13.76
CA GLY A 42 -2.81 -17.58 13.10
C GLY A 42 -3.77 -17.46 11.90
N LYS A 43 -4.20 -16.26 11.54
CA LYS A 43 -5.12 -16.03 10.40
C LYS A 43 -4.45 -16.24 9.05
N LEU A 44 -3.14 -16.06 8.99
CA LEU A 44 -2.29 -16.27 7.81
C LEU A 44 -1.11 -17.20 8.16
N ALA A 45 -1.31 -18.16 9.07
CA ALA A 45 -0.28 -19.13 9.43
C ALA A 45 0.07 -20.01 8.21
N GLY A 46 1.37 -20.26 8.00
CA GLY A 46 1.86 -21.06 6.88
C GLY A 46 1.73 -20.39 5.50
N CYS A 47 1.53 -19.06 5.44
CA CYS A 47 1.44 -18.38 4.15
C CYS A 47 2.80 -18.18 3.48
N SER A 48 2.79 -18.12 2.14
CA SER A 48 3.89 -17.58 1.35
C SER A 48 3.79 -16.05 1.29
N LEU A 49 4.91 -15.36 1.31
CA LEU A 49 4.98 -13.90 1.21
C LEU A 49 5.75 -13.48 -0.05
N VAL A 50 5.20 -12.52 -0.78
CA VAL A 50 5.88 -11.79 -1.85
C VAL A 50 6.12 -10.36 -1.36
N SER A 51 7.38 -10.05 -1.08
CA SER A 51 7.76 -8.73 -0.60
C SER A 51 8.01 -7.78 -1.77
N ILE A 52 7.32 -6.64 -1.73
CA ILE A 52 7.52 -5.52 -2.65
C ILE A 52 8.26 -4.36 -1.99
N HIS A 53 8.73 -4.57 -0.75
CA HIS A 53 9.48 -3.57 0.00
C HIS A 53 10.81 -3.24 -0.67
N GLY A 54 11.09 -1.94 -0.84
CA GLY A 54 12.33 -1.47 -1.45
C GLY A 54 12.34 -1.43 -2.98
N ILE A 55 11.23 -1.80 -3.65
CA ILE A 55 11.07 -1.58 -5.10
C ILE A 55 10.94 -0.07 -5.34
N LYS A 56 11.97 0.53 -5.94
CA LYS A 56 12.11 1.99 -6.07
C LYS A 56 10.98 2.66 -6.87
N GLU A 57 10.49 2.00 -7.90
CA GLU A 57 9.40 2.49 -8.73
C GLU A 57 8.05 2.57 -7.99
N LEU A 58 7.93 1.87 -6.85
CA LEU A 58 6.75 1.87 -5.99
C LEU A 58 6.84 2.88 -4.83
N GLU A 59 7.90 3.68 -4.75
CA GLU A 59 8.13 4.64 -3.68
C GLU A 59 8.13 6.07 -4.20
N GLY A 60 7.67 6.99 -3.36
CA GLY A 60 7.81 8.43 -3.59
C GLY A 60 6.52 9.14 -3.95
N VAL A 61 6.64 10.45 -4.11
CA VAL A 61 5.56 11.36 -4.49
C VAL A 61 6.08 12.24 -5.61
N SER A 62 5.36 12.31 -6.73
CA SER A 62 5.66 13.21 -7.84
C SER A 62 4.46 14.09 -8.20
N LEU A 63 4.75 15.23 -8.80
CA LEU A 63 3.77 16.13 -9.40
C LEU A 63 4.01 16.13 -10.91
N GLU A 64 3.03 15.62 -11.64
CA GLU A 64 3.10 15.52 -13.10
C GLU A 64 2.81 16.90 -13.77
N PRO A 65 3.20 17.09 -15.03
CA PRO A 65 3.01 18.36 -15.74
C PRO A 65 1.55 18.83 -15.87
N ASP A 66 0.60 17.90 -15.82
CA ASP A 66 -0.84 18.17 -15.86
C ASP A 66 -1.43 18.52 -14.50
N GLY A 67 -0.61 18.50 -13.43
CA GLY A 67 -1.02 18.75 -12.05
C GLY A 67 -1.44 17.51 -11.28
N THR A 68 -1.41 16.31 -11.88
CA THR A 68 -1.68 15.05 -11.18
C THR A 68 -0.58 14.76 -10.16
N ILE A 69 -0.99 14.42 -8.94
CA ILE A 69 -0.06 13.94 -7.90
C ILE A 69 -0.06 12.40 -7.94
N VAL A 70 1.10 11.82 -8.18
CA VAL A 70 1.31 10.38 -8.18
C VAL A 70 2.03 9.97 -6.90
N ILE A 71 1.48 8.97 -6.19
CA ILE A 71 2.04 8.45 -4.95
C ILE A 71 2.29 6.95 -5.13
N GLY A 72 3.53 6.53 -4.99
CA GLY A 72 3.89 5.12 -5.04
C GLY A 72 3.29 4.35 -3.85
N PRO A 73 2.76 3.14 -4.06
CA PRO A 73 2.05 2.39 -3.02
C PRO A 73 2.92 2.00 -1.82
N CYS A 74 4.23 1.89 -1.99
CA CYS A 74 5.19 1.60 -0.92
C CYS A 74 5.67 2.85 -0.18
N THR A 75 5.14 4.04 -0.49
CA THR A 75 5.48 5.28 0.20
C THR A 75 4.92 5.24 1.62
N THR A 76 5.78 5.49 2.60
CA THR A 76 5.41 5.45 4.01
C THR A 76 4.57 6.67 4.43
N PHE A 77 3.80 6.53 5.48
CA PHE A 77 3.02 7.63 6.05
C PHE A 77 3.91 8.81 6.49
N SER A 78 5.07 8.51 7.10
CA SER A 78 6.04 9.56 7.46
C SER A 78 6.56 10.31 6.24
N HIS A 79 6.82 9.62 5.13
CA HIS A 79 7.22 10.28 3.89
C HIS A 79 6.12 11.19 3.37
N ILE A 80 4.87 10.70 3.29
CA ILE A 80 3.71 11.47 2.80
C ILE A 80 3.47 12.70 3.66
N ALA A 81 3.41 12.55 4.99
CA ALA A 81 3.17 13.65 5.93
C ALA A 81 4.24 14.77 5.86
N ASN A 82 5.47 14.41 5.51
CA ASN A 82 6.59 15.36 5.42
C ASN A 82 6.90 15.84 3.99
N ASN A 83 6.18 15.35 2.98
CA ASN A 83 6.45 15.68 1.58
C ASN A 83 5.93 17.07 1.24
N GLU A 84 6.74 17.89 0.57
CA GLU A 84 6.39 19.27 0.21
C GLU A 84 5.22 19.37 -0.78
N ILE A 85 5.12 18.45 -1.74
CA ILE A 85 4.01 18.40 -2.70
C ILE A 85 2.71 18.13 -1.96
N ILE A 86 2.69 17.15 -1.05
CA ILE A 86 1.52 16.82 -0.24
C ILE A 86 1.10 17.99 0.62
N ARG A 87 2.05 18.60 1.35
CA ARG A 87 1.78 19.76 2.22
C ARG A 87 1.22 20.96 1.47
N ARG A 88 1.67 21.15 0.23
CA ARG A 88 1.28 22.30 -0.58
C ARG A 88 -0.08 22.11 -1.27
N TYR A 89 -0.35 20.94 -1.81
CA TYR A 89 -1.49 20.73 -2.71
C TYR A 89 -2.61 19.89 -2.11
N VAL A 90 -2.30 18.96 -1.23
CA VAL A 90 -3.27 18.03 -0.63
C VAL A 90 -2.99 17.82 0.89
N PRO A 91 -2.88 18.93 1.67
CA PRO A 91 -2.47 18.84 3.09
C PRO A 91 -3.37 17.93 3.92
N MET A 92 -4.65 17.83 3.58
CA MET A 92 -5.60 16.93 4.24
C MET A 92 -5.12 15.46 4.25
N LEU A 93 -4.48 14.99 3.18
CA LEU A 93 -3.91 13.63 3.16
C LEU A 93 -2.71 13.52 4.10
N GLY A 94 -1.83 14.52 4.10
CA GLY A 94 -0.69 14.57 5.00
C GLY A 94 -1.11 14.54 6.47
N ASP A 95 -2.09 15.36 6.83
CA ASP A 95 -2.63 15.44 8.19
C ASP A 95 -3.28 14.12 8.61
N ALA A 96 -4.04 13.48 7.72
CA ALA A 96 -4.69 12.21 8.00
C ALA A 96 -3.69 11.09 8.30
N VAL A 97 -2.66 10.92 7.45
CA VAL A 97 -1.66 9.86 7.66
C VAL A 97 -0.72 10.15 8.83
N ASP A 98 -0.56 11.41 9.23
CA ASP A 98 0.24 11.78 10.41
C ASP A 98 -0.46 11.44 11.73
N GLN A 99 -1.76 11.17 11.71
CA GLN A 99 -2.51 10.68 12.87
C GLN A 99 -2.46 9.15 13.01
N ALA A 100 -1.96 8.41 12.01
CA ALA A 100 -1.92 6.96 12.05
C ALA A 100 -0.93 6.44 13.09
N GLY A 101 -1.42 5.88 14.18
CA GLY A 101 -0.62 5.24 15.23
C GLY A 101 0.54 6.11 15.75
N GLY A 102 1.67 5.48 16.02
CA GLY A 102 2.90 6.17 16.47
C GLY A 102 3.94 6.33 15.36
N PRO A 103 5.05 7.07 15.64
CA PRO A 103 6.11 7.30 14.66
C PRO A 103 6.70 6.02 14.07
N GLN A 104 6.83 4.96 14.88
CA GLN A 104 7.35 3.66 14.43
C GLN A 104 6.43 3.06 13.34
N LEU A 105 5.11 3.11 13.57
CA LEU A 105 4.14 2.63 12.60
C LEU A 105 4.19 3.47 11.32
N ARG A 106 4.21 4.80 11.42
CA ARG A 106 4.25 5.69 10.25
C ARG A 106 5.52 5.56 9.41
N ASN A 107 6.63 5.10 10.00
CA ASN A 107 7.88 4.86 9.28
C ASN A 107 7.88 3.57 8.46
N ILE A 108 6.97 2.64 8.72
CA ILE A 108 6.86 1.37 7.99
C ILE A 108 5.51 1.18 7.29
N GLY A 109 4.44 1.73 7.84
CA GLY A 109 3.10 1.69 7.24
C GLY A 109 3.07 2.46 5.92
N THR A 110 2.57 1.83 4.88
CA THR A 110 2.54 2.36 3.51
C THR A 110 1.12 2.70 3.08
N ILE A 111 0.98 3.68 2.20
CA ILE A 111 -0.35 4.10 1.71
C ILE A 111 -1.04 2.97 0.95
N GLY A 112 -0.33 2.23 0.10
CA GLY A 112 -0.89 1.09 -0.63
C GLY A 112 -1.34 -0.03 0.32
N GLY A 113 -0.53 -0.34 1.36
CA GLY A 113 -0.92 -1.32 2.37
C GLY A 113 -2.18 -0.92 3.14
N ASN A 114 -2.31 0.36 3.51
CA ASN A 114 -3.49 0.90 4.19
C ASN A 114 -4.74 0.82 3.30
N VAL A 115 -4.63 1.19 2.03
CA VAL A 115 -5.73 1.09 1.05
C VAL A 115 -6.12 -0.37 0.81
N CYS A 116 -5.15 -1.25 0.56
CA CYS A 116 -5.41 -2.67 0.26
C CYS A 116 -5.93 -3.46 1.48
N ASN A 117 -5.61 -3.05 2.70
CA ASN A 117 -6.16 -3.69 3.90
C ASN A 117 -7.67 -3.48 4.04
N GLY A 118 -8.22 -2.39 3.50
CA GLY A 118 -9.65 -2.15 3.33
C GLY A 118 -10.46 -2.06 4.62
N VAL A 119 -9.82 -1.84 5.77
CA VAL A 119 -10.55 -1.65 7.04
C VAL A 119 -11.30 -0.32 7.03
N THR A 120 -12.47 -0.29 7.66
CA THR A 120 -13.35 0.90 7.71
C THR A 120 -12.71 2.11 8.39
N SER A 121 -11.70 1.87 9.22
CA SER A 121 -10.93 2.89 9.95
C SER A 121 -9.56 3.19 9.29
N ALA A 122 -9.37 2.84 8.01
CA ALA A 122 -8.13 3.12 7.31
C ALA A 122 -7.87 4.63 7.24
N ASP A 123 -6.72 5.06 7.79
CA ASP A 123 -6.41 6.48 8.04
C ASP A 123 -6.40 7.32 6.75
N SER A 124 -5.93 6.76 5.63
CA SER A 124 -5.86 7.47 4.35
C SER A 124 -7.15 7.41 3.52
N ALA A 125 -8.05 6.46 3.78
CA ALA A 125 -9.17 6.14 2.87
C ALA A 125 -10.14 7.31 2.68
N SER A 126 -10.55 7.98 3.75
CA SER A 126 -11.49 9.11 3.67
C SER A 126 -10.91 10.29 2.90
N SER A 127 -9.63 10.63 3.15
CA SER A 127 -8.93 11.70 2.43
C SER A 127 -8.78 11.37 0.95
N LEU A 128 -8.39 10.14 0.62
CA LEU A 128 -8.28 9.70 -0.77
C LEU A 128 -9.64 9.69 -1.49
N CYS A 129 -10.72 9.30 -0.81
CA CYS A 129 -12.08 9.38 -1.35
C CYS A 129 -12.48 10.83 -1.64
N CYS A 130 -12.23 11.77 -0.71
CA CYS A 130 -12.51 13.20 -0.93
C CYS A 130 -11.71 13.80 -2.08
N LEU A 131 -10.49 13.29 -2.32
CA LEU A 131 -9.62 13.70 -3.42
C LEU A 131 -9.94 12.99 -4.74
N ASN A 132 -10.93 12.11 -4.78
CA ASN A 132 -11.28 11.27 -5.94
C ASN A 132 -10.07 10.50 -6.48
N ALA A 133 -9.27 9.93 -5.59
CA ALA A 133 -8.07 9.20 -5.99
C ALA A 133 -8.39 8.04 -6.95
N VAL A 134 -7.49 7.81 -7.88
CA VAL A 134 -7.54 6.69 -8.82
C VAL A 134 -6.41 5.73 -8.47
N LEU A 135 -6.73 4.46 -8.32
CA LEU A 135 -5.78 3.39 -8.07
C LEU A 135 -5.30 2.82 -9.40
N VAL A 136 -4.00 2.87 -9.62
CA VAL A 136 -3.36 2.26 -10.79
C VAL A 136 -2.88 0.87 -10.40
N LEU A 137 -3.47 -0.15 -10.99
CA LEU A 137 -3.20 -1.56 -10.69
C LEU A 137 -2.46 -2.18 -11.87
N GLN A 138 -1.43 -2.94 -11.57
CA GLN A 138 -0.66 -3.67 -12.58
C GLN A 138 -0.74 -5.18 -12.30
N GLY A 139 -1.05 -5.94 -13.33
CA GLY A 139 -1.14 -7.39 -13.31
C GLY A 139 -0.58 -8.00 -14.60
N PRO A 140 -0.67 -9.34 -14.77
CA PRO A 140 -0.12 -10.01 -15.94
C PRO A 140 -0.75 -9.54 -17.26
N GLU A 141 -2.01 -9.10 -17.25
CA GLU A 141 -2.72 -8.60 -18.43
C GLU A 141 -2.46 -7.10 -18.69
N GLY A 142 -1.62 -6.44 -17.90
CA GLY A 142 -1.27 -5.03 -18.04
C GLY A 142 -1.78 -4.14 -16.91
N VAL A 143 -1.96 -2.86 -17.23
CA VAL A 143 -2.34 -1.81 -16.26
C VAL A 143 -3.84 -1.51 -16.40
N ARG A 144 -4.51 -1.32 -15.26
CA ARG A 144 -5.89 -0.82 -15.21
C ARG A 144 -6.04 0.24 -14.12
N GLU A 145 -6.99 1.12 -14.29
CA GLU A 145 -7.33 2.16 -13.33
C GLU A 145 -8.67 1.86 -12.65
N VAL A 146 -8.74 2.11 -11.35
CA VAL A 146 -9.95 1.94 -10.54
C VAL A 146 -10.14 3.16 -9.66
N PRO A 147 -11.25 3.91 -9.79
CA PRO A 147 -11.59 4.96 -8.83
C PRO A 147 -11.69 4.38 -7.41
N ILE A 148 -11.16 5.09 -6.42
CA ILE A 148 -11.19 4.60 -5.03
C ILE A 148 -12.62 4.36 -4.53
N SER A 149 -13.60 5.10 -5.03
CA SER A 149 -15.02 4.92 -4.72
C SER A 149 -15.60 3.58 -5.19
N ALA A 150 -14.94 2.91 -6.15
CA ALA A 150 -15.32 1.59 -6.67
C ALA A 150 -14.38 0.47 -6.19
N TRP A 151 -13.38 0.80 -5.36
CA TRP A 151 -12.37 -0.15 -4.90
C TRP A 151 -12.90 -1.11 -3.82
N TYR A 152 -13.60 -0.56 -2.84
CA TYR A 152 -14.04 -1.36 -1.70
C TYR A 152 -15.37 -2.07 -1.97
N ALA A 153 -15.36 -3.40 -1.90
CA ALA A 153 -16.57 -4.22 -1.97
C ALA A 153 -17.26 -4.36 -0.59
N GLY A 154 -16.58 -4.00 0.47
CA GLY A 154 -17.03 -4.05 1.86
C GLY A 154 -15.86 -3.98 2.83
N PRO A 155 -16.11 -4.01 4.15
CA PRO A 155 -15.06 -3.95 5.16
C PRO A 155 -14.01 -5.06 4.97
N GLY A 156 -12.75 -4.67 4.75
CA GLY A 156 -11.64 -5.60 4.52
C GLY A 156 -11.68 -6.34 3.18
N ARG A 157 -12.45 -5.83 2.22
CA ARG A 157 -12.62 -6.45 0.88
C ARG A 157 -12.73 -5.41 -0.20
#